data_60e2233bc20f1aa7855cce953505a7d3
#
_entry.id   60e2233bc20f1aa7855cce953505a7d3
#
_cell.length_a   1.000
_cell.length_b   1.000
_cell.length_c   1.000
_cell.angle_alpha   90.00
_cell.angle_beta   90.00
_cell.angle_gamma   90.00
#
_symmetry.space_group_name_H-M   'P 1'
#
loop_
_entity.id
_entity.type
_entity.pdbx_description
1 polymer ?
#
loop_
_entity_poly.entity_id
_entity_poly.type
_entity_poly.pdbx_seq_one_letter_code
_entity_poly.pdbx_strand_id
1 'polypeptide(L)'
;MVDKELEKIAKGSMIVLAGMILSKVFNYLYRLIVARYLGPDSYGLLNLGFAVIGFFTAIALLGFPSGVLRFVSFYKGKDDPSRIKGTILSSLKITLPLSIFLMIIMLFFSNQIAVKIFHNPDLTPILRI
;
A
#
# COMPACT_ATOMS: atom_id res chain seq x y z
N MET A 1 -18.53 8.87 -32.38
CA MET A 1 -18.60 9.05 -30.91
C MET A 1 -17.75 8.03 -30.18
N VAL A 2 -17.83 6.76 -30.53
CA VAL A 2 -17.06 5.65 -29.92
C VAL A 2 -15.56 5.84 -30.08
N ASP A 3 -15.09 6.32 -31.24
CA ASP A 3 -13.65 6.48 -31.51
C ASP A 3 -12.97 7.52 -30.62
N LYS A 4 -13.66 8.61 -30.25
CA LYS A 4 -13.11 9.63 -29.34
C LYS A 4 -12.99 9.12 -27.90
N GLU A 5 -13.92 8.27 -27.47
CA GLU A 5 -13.84 7.65 -26.13
C GLU A 5 -12.75 6.58 -26.09
N LEU A 6 -12.60 5.81 -27.15
CA LEU A 6 -11.50 4.84 -27.28
C LEU A 6 -10.13 5.54 -27.30
N GLU A 7 -10.01 6.67 -27.99
CA GLU A 7 -8.77 7.47 -28.00
C GLU A 7 -8.40 8.01 -26.61
N LYS A 8 -9.40 8.50 -25.84
CA LYS A 8 -9.19 8.95 -24.47
C LYS A 8 -8.74 7.82 -23.55
N ILE A 9 -9.37 6.65 -23.68
CA ILE A 9 -9.01 5.45 -22.91
C ILE A 9 -7.59 5.01 -23.27
N ALA A 10 -7.26 4.96 -24.55
CA ALA A 10 -5.92 4.58 -25.03
C ALA A 10 -4.85 5.56 -24.52
N LYS A 11 -5.07 6.87 -24.64
CA LYS A 11 -4.16 7.90 -24.08
C LYS A 11 -4.00 7.77 -22.57
N GLY A 12 -5.10 7.61 -21.83
CA GLY A 12 -5.06 7.43 -20.38
C GLY A 12 -4.26 6.18 -19.99
N SER A 13 -4.50 5.07 -20.69
CA SER A 13 -3.78 3.81 -20.45
C SER A 13 -2.29 3.92 -20.77
N MET A 14 -1.90 4.62 -21.84
CA MET A 14 -0.49 4.87 -22.17
C MET A 14 0.22 5.69 -21.09
N ILE A 15 -0.41 6.75 -20.57
CA ILE A 15 0.16 7.57 -19.51
C ILE A 15 0.36 6.74 -18.23
N VAL A 16 -0.64 5.93 -17.85
CA VAL A 16 -0.55 5.03 -16.70
C VAL A 16 0.57 4.01 -16.90
N LEU A 17 0.66 3.41 -18.07
CA LEU A 17 1.69 2.42 -18.40
C LEU A 17 3.09 3.03 -18.35
N ALA A 18 3.28 4.22 -18.92
CA ALA A 18 4.55 4.95 -18.84
C ALA A 18 4.93 5.26 -17.38
N GLY A 19 3.96 5.72 -16.58
CA GLY A 19 4.15 5.96 -15.15
C GLY A 19 4.52 4.70 -14.37
N MET A 20 3.89 3.57 -14.68
CA MET A 20 4.23 2.27 -14.08
C MET A 20 5.65 1.82 -14.43
N ILE A 21 6.06 1.93 -15.70
CA ILE A 21 7.42 1.58 -16.12
C ILE A 21 8.43 2.46 -15.40
N LEU A 22 8.23 3.76 -15.40
CA LEU A 22 9.11 4.71 -14.72
C LEU A 22 9.23 4.42 -13.23
N SER A 23 8.10 4.16 -12.56
CA SER A 23 8.06 3.74 -11.15
C SER A 23 8.84 2.44 -10.90
N LYS A 24 8.76 1.46 -11.79
CA LYS A 24 9.53 0.20 -11.67
C LYS A 24 11.04 0.44 -11.83
N VAL A 25 11.44 1.30 -12.76
CA VAL A 25 12.85 1.68 -12.94
C VAL A 25 13.39 2.35 -11.68
N PHE A 26 12.68 3.34 -11.13
CA PHE A 26 13.11 4.01 -9.89
C PHE A 26 13.14 3.05 -8.70
N ASN A 27 12.16 2.15 -8.58
CA ASN A 27 12.14 1.15 -7.53
C ASN A 27 13.33 0.18 -7.64
N TYR A 28 13.69 -0.21 -8.87
CA TYR A 28 14.87 -1.06 -9.12
C TYR A 28 16.17 -0.35 -8.74
N LEU A 29 16.33 0.91 -9.17
CA LEU A 29 17.51 1.72 -8.82
C LEU A 29 17.63 1.91 -7.31
N TYR A 30 16.50 2.25 -6.64
CA TYR A 30 16.45 2.35 -5.18
C TYR A 30 16.94 1.05 -4.51
N ARG A 31 16.40 -0.10 -4.92
CA ARG A 31 16.79 -1.40 -4.36
C ARG A 31 18.28 -1.70 -4.57
N LEU A 32 18.79 -1.40 -5.75
CA LEU A 32 20.20 -1.62 -6.08
C LEU A 32 21.13 -0.74 -5.23
N ILE A 33 20.78 0.53 -5.07
CA ILE A 33 21.53 1.47 -4.23
C ILE A 33 21.50 1.02 -2.78
N VAL A 34 20.31 0.75 -2.23
CA VAL A 34 20.15 0.34 -0.83
C VAL A 34 20.89 -0.98 -0.55
N ALA A 35 20.75 -1.98 -1.42
CA ALA A 35 21.46 -3.26 -1.26
C ALA A 35 22.97 -3.09 -1.28
N ARG A 36 23.50 -2.19 -2.12
CA ARG A 36 24.92 -1.93 -2.22
C ARG A 36 25.50 -1.20 -1.00
N TYR A 37 24.73 -0.27 -0.41
CA TYR A 37 25.17 0.49 0.76
C TYR A 37 24.98 -0.27 2.08
N LEU A 38 23.90 -1.01 2.23
CA LEU A 38 23.59 -1.73 3.49
C LEU A 38 24.28 -3.10 3.58
N GLY A 39 24.67 -3.68 2.45
CA GLY A 39 25.12 -5.06 2.39
C GLY A 39 23.98 -6.08 2.44
N PRO A 40 24.26 -7.37 2.16
CA PRO A 40 23.23 -8.39 1.98
C PRO A 40 22.45 -8.67 3.26
N ASP A 41 23.08 -8.69 4.42
CA ASP A 41 22.46 -9.03 5.70
C ASP A 41 21.47 -7.95 6.14
N SER A 42 21.89 -6.69 6.16
CA SER A 42 21.03 -5.56 6.54
C SER A 42 19.92 -5.33 5.53
N TYR A 43 20.17 -5.55 4.23
CA TYR A 43 19.14 -5.47 3.20
C TYR A 43 18.10 -6.58 3.35
N GLY A 44 18.55 -7.81 3.68
CA GLY A 44 17.65 -8.92 4.00
C GLY A 44 16.75 -8.61 5.18
N LEU A 45 17.32 -8.08 6.26
CA LEU A 45 16.59 -7.67 7.47
C LEU A 45 15.53 -6.60 7.17
N LEU A 46 15.90 -5.60 6.38
CA LEU A 46 15.00 -4.52 5.95
C LEU A 46 13.83 -5.07 5.12
N ASN A 47 14.08 -6.01 4.20
CA ASN A 47 13.01 -6.64 3.42
C ASN A 47 12.09 -7.51 4.28
N LEU A 48 12.60 -8.19 5.29
CA LEU A 48 11.77 -8.90 6.27
C LEU A 48 10.84 -7.93 7.03
N GLY A 49 11.37 -6.79 7.46
CA GLY A 49 10.56 -5.74 8.07
C GLY A 49 9.43 -5.26 7.13
N PHE A 50 9.76 -4.98 5.88
CA PHE A 50 8.75 -4.60 4.88
C PHE A 50 7.72 -5.69 4.61
N ALA A 51 8.10 -6.97 4.66
CA ALA A 51 7.16 -8.08 4.49
C ALA A 51 6.15 -8.13 5.63
N VAL A 52 6.60 -7.95 6.89
CA VAL A 52 5.70 -7.87 8.05
C VAL A 52 4.77 -6.67 7.95
N ILE A 53 5.29 -5.49 7.68
CA ILE A 53 4.49 -4.27 7.49
C ILE A 53 3.48 -4.46 6.36
N GLY A 54 3.89 -5.06 5.24
CA GLY A 54 3.03 -5.37 4.10
C GLY A 54 1.89 -6.30 4.46
N PHE A 55 2.14 -7.32 5.28
CA PHE A 55 1.11 -8.23 5.78
C PHE A 55 0.06 -7.49 6.63
N PHE A 56 0.47 -6.69 7.60
CA PHE A 56 -0.45 -5.90 8.42
C PHE A 56 -1.20 -4.86 7.60
N THR A 57 -0.53 -4.23 6.63
CA THR A 57 -1.15 -3.28 5.69
C THR A 57 -2.22 -3.96 4.83
N ALA A 58 -1.97 -5.16 4.33
CA ALA A 58 -2.95 -5.92 3.56
C ALA A 58 -4.21 -6.21 4.38
N ILE A 59 -4.05 -6.58 5.64
CA ILE A 59 -5.16 -6.78 6.59
C ILE A 59 -5.88 -5.46 6.86
N ALA A 60 -5.16 -4.36 7.12
CA ALA A 60 -5.74 -3.06 7.40
C ALA A 60 -6.60 -2.54 6.23
N LEU A 61 -6.14 -2.77 5.01
CA LEU A 61 -6.85 -2.33 3.82
C LEU A 61 -8.05 -3.22 3.47
N LEU A 62 -8.03 -4.53 3.75
CA LEU A 62 -9.14 -5.50 3.53
C LEU A 62 -9.91 -5.31 2.20
N GLY A 63 -9.20 -4.95 1.12
CA GLY A 63 -9.84 -4.67 -0.18
C GLY A 63 -10.61 -3.33 -0.26
N PHE A 64 -10.56 -2.48 0.76
CA PHE A 64 -11.20 -1.16 0.77
C PHE A 64 -10.88 -0.31 -0.47
N PRO A 65 -9.64 -0.24 -1.00
CA PRO A 65 -9.35 0.57 -2.17
C PRO A 65 -10.19 0.18 -3.39
N SER A 66 -10.34 -1.11 -3.64
CA SER A 66 -11.18 -1.61 -4.76
C SER A 66 -12.66 -1.36 -4.53
N GLY A 67 -13.13 -1.54 -3.30
CA GLY A 67 -14.50 -1.26 -2.91
C GLY A 67 -14.85 0.22 -3.05
N VAL A 68 -14.03 1.11 -2.49
CA VAL A 68 -14.23 2.56 -2.57
C VAL A 68 -14.22 3.03 -4.02
N LEU A 69 -13.27 2.56 -4.83
CA LEU A 69 -13.19 2.91 -6.24
C LEU A 69 -14.46 2.53 -6.99
N ARG A 70 -14.98 1.32 -6.75
CA ARG A 70 -16.23 0.83 -7.36
C ARG A 70 -17.43 1.69 -6.98
N PHE A 71 -17.62 1.98 -5.70
CA PHE A 71 -18.75 2.78 -5.22
C PHE A 71 -18.65 4.24 -5.68
N VAL A 72 -17.48 4.84 -5.62
CA VAL A 72 -17.24 6.20 -6.11
C VAL A 72 -17.54 6.30 -7.61
N SER A 73 -17.08 5.34 -8.41
CA SER A 73 -17.35 5.30 -9.85
C SER A 73 -18.84 5.14 -10.15
N PHE A 74 -19.54 4.30 -9.37
CA PHE A 74 -20.96 4.09 -9.51
C PHE A 74 -21.78 5.35 -9.19
N TYR A 75 -21.48 6.05 -8.09
CA TYR A 75 -22.18 7.28 -7.72
C TYR A 75 -21.78 8.46 -8.60
N LYS A 76 -20.57 8.47 -9.16
CA LYS A 76 -20.16 9.45 -10.17
C LYS A 76 -20.98 9.31 -11.45
N GLY A 77 -21.30 8.08 -11.87
CA GLY A 77 -22.18 7.84 -13.02
C GLY A 77 -23.64 8.24 -12.77
N LYS A 78 -24.04 8.48 -11.51
CA LYS A 78 -25.36 8.95 -11.09
C LYS A 78 -25.42 10.45 -10.77
N ASP A 79 -24.33 11.17 -10.95
CA ASP A 79 -24.18 12.59 -10.59
C ASP A 79 -24.59 12.91 -9.13
N ASP A 80 -24.27 12.00 -8.19
CA ASP A 80 -24.60 12.15 -6.77
C ASP A 80 -23.32 12.42 -5.93
N PRO A 81 -22.89 13.69 -5.85
CA PRO A 81 -21.66 14.05 -5.12
C PRO A 81 -21.79 13.86 -3.61
N SER A 82 -23.03 13.86 -3.08
CA SER A 82 -23.29 13.66 -1.66
C SER A 82 -22.94 12.24 -1.23
N ARG A 83 -23.35 11.24 -2.00
CA ARG A 83 -23.03 9.84 -1.74
C ARG A 83 -21.56 9.50 -2.00
N ILE A 84 -20.90 10.19 -2.92
CA ILE A 84 -19.44 10.06 -3.10
C ILE A 84 -18.72 10.48 -1.81
N LYS A 85 -19.04 11.66 -1.28
CA LYS A 85 -18.46 12.12 0.01
C LYS A 85 -18.80 11.16 1.15
N GLY A 86 -20.02 10.69 1.22
CA GLY A 86 -20.46 9.69 2.21
C GLY A 86 -19.63 8.40 2.15
N THR A 87 -19.40 7.86 0.96
CA THR A 87 -18.60 6.65 0.76
C THR A 87 -17.16 6.85 1.22
N ILE A 88 -16.52 7.97 0.86
CA ILE A 88 -15.15 8.28 1.26
C ILE A 88 -15.04 8.45 2.78
N LEU A 89 -15.96 9.22 3.38
CA LEU A 89 -15.97 9.45 4.83
C LEU A 89 -16.24 8.17 5.62
N SER A 90 -17.15 7.33 5.16
CA SER A 90 -17.45 6.04 5.81
C SER A 90 -16.26 5.09 5.73
N SER A 91 -15.60 5.02 4.57
CA SER A 91 -14.39 4.22 4.40
C SER A 91 -13.28 4.69 5.34
N LEU A 92 -13.08 6.00 5.44
CA LEU A 92 -12.07 6.58 6.33
C LEU A 92 -12.37 6.28 7.79
N LYS A 93 -13.64 6.43 8.21
CA LYS A 93 -14.09 6.12 9.59
C LYS A 93 -13.87 4.68 10.00
N ILE A 94 -13.89 3.74 9.06
CA ILE A 94 -13.66 2.32 9.35
C ILE A 94 -12.16 2.00 9.26
N THR A 95 -11.48 2.50 8.25
CA THR A 95 -10.07 2.18 8.01
C THR A 95 -9.15 2.81 9.06
N LEU A 96 -9.43 4.04 9.50
CA LEU A 96 -8.61 4.72 10.50
C LEU A 96 -8.52 3.95 11.84
N PRO A 97 -9.63 3.62 12.52
CA PRO A 97 -9.56 2.91 13.79
C PRO A 97 -8.97 1.51 13.64
N LEU A 98 -9.25 0.82 12.53
CA LEU A 98 -8.68 -0.48 12.24
C LEU A 98 -7.14 -0.39 12.06
N SER A 99 -6.66 0.61 11.32
CA SER A 99 -5.22 0.84 11.13
C SER A 99 -4.51 1.18 12.43
N ILE A 100 -5.11 2.03 13.27
CA ILE A 100 -4.57 2.37 14.59
C ILE A 100 -4.51 1.12 15.48
N PHE A 101 -5.55 0.33 15.48
CA PHE A 101 -5.60 -0.92 16.26
C PHE A 101 -4.49 -1.90 15.83
N LEU A 102 -4.32 -2.12 14.52
CA LEU A 102 -3.27 -2.98 13.98
C LEU A 102 -1.87 -2.42 14.25
N MET A 103 -1.69 -1.10 14.18
CA MET A 103 -0.44 -0.45 14.57
C MET A 103 -0.09 -0.70 16.03
N ILE A 104 -1.05 -0.57 16.94
CA ILE A 104 -0.85 -0.85 18.36
C ILE A 104 -0.45 -2.33 18.55
N ILE A 105 -1.15 -3.26 17.92
CA ILE A 105 -0.81 -4.68 17.96
C ILE A 105 0.63 -4.89 17.47
N MET A 106 0.99 -4.31 16.33
CA MET A 106 2.33 -4.44 15.78
C MET A 106 3.40 -3.92 16.73
N LEU A 107 3.18 -2.76 17.37
CA LEU A 107 4.12 -2.19 18.36
C LEU A 107 4.30 -3.10 19.59
N PHE A 108 3.20 -3.61 20.16
CA PHE A 108 3.26 -4.53 21.30
C PHE A 108 3.93 -5.85 20.97
N PHE A 109 3.64 -6.40 19.79
CA PHE A 109 4.15 -7.70 19.37
C PHE A 109 5.45 -7.63 18.57
N SER A 110 5.99 -6.43 18.30
CA SER A 110 7.20 -6.25 17.49
C SER A 110 8.38 -7.10 17.97
N ASN A 111 8.63 -7.15 19.28
CA ASN A 111 9.69 -7.95 19.86
C ASN A 111 9.42 -9.47 19.76
N GLN A 112 8.18 -9.88 19.96
CA GLN A 112 7.80 -11.30 19.83
C GLN A 112 7.86 -11.77 18.37
N ILE A 113 7.46 -10.93 17.43
CA ILE A 113 7.55 -11.19 15.99
C ILE A 113 9.02 -11.32 15.58
N ALA A 114 9.86 -10.37 15.99
CA ALA A 114 11.28 -10.38 15.65
C ALA A 114 12.01 -11.60 16.20
N VAL A 115 11.81 -11.90 17.49
CA VAL A 115 12.56 -12.96 18.18
C VAL A 115 11.96 -14.34 17.98
N LYS A 116 10.62 -14.50 18.11
CA LYS A 116 9.99 -15.83 18.08
C LYS A 116 9.67 -16.33 16.66
N ILE A 117 9.35 -15.42 15.74
CA ILE A 117 8.99 -15.81 14.37
C ILE A 117 10.23 -15.79 13.48
N PHE A 118 10.97 -14.70 13.51
CA PHE A 118 12.13 -14.52 12.62
C PHE A 118 13.47 -14.88 13.25
N HIS A 119 13.51 -15.19 14.56
CA HIS A 119 14.73 -15.55 15.32
C HIS A 119 15.84 -14.49 15.16
N ASN A 120 15.48 -13.22 14.92
CA ASN A 120 16.41 -12.14 14.71
C ASN A 120 16.01 -10.90 15.52
N PRO A 121 16.72 -10.60 16.63
CA PRO A 121 16.42 -9.47 17.49
C PRO A 121 16.64 -8.11 16.83
N ASP A 122 17.49 -8.04 15.79
CA ASP A 122 17.79 -6.81 15.06
C ASP A 122 16.62 -6.31 14.20
N LEU A 123 15.57 -7.12 14.02
CA LEU A 123 14.30 -6.71 13.40
C LEU A 123 13.46 -5.80 14.29
N THR A 124 13.63 -5.88 15.61
CA THR A 124 12.79 -5.13 16.57
C THR A 124 12.81 -3.62 16.32
N PRO A 125 13.97 -2.95 16.15
CA PRO A 125 14.01 -1.51 15.89
C PRO A 125 13.38 -1.14 14.55
N ILE A 126 13.50 -2.00 13.54
CA ILE A 126 12.92 -1.77 12.20
C ILE A 126 11.38 -1.81 12.24
N LEU A 127 10.80 -2.69 13.07
CA LEU A 127 9.35 -2.82 13.23
C LEU A 127 8.72 -1.70 14.10
N ARG A 128 9.56 -0.93 14.82
CA ARG A 128 9.10 0.16 15.69
C ARG A 128 9.15 1.56 15.05
N ILE A 129 9.82 1.69 13.90
CA ILE A 129 9.88 2.92 13.10
C ILE A 129 8.61 3.09 12.28
#